data_106922687c95d2df00d02495ffb605bd
#
_entry.id   106922687c95d2df00d02495ffb605bd
#
_cell.length_a   1.000
_cell.length_b   1.000
_cell.length_c   1.000
_cell.angle_alpha   90.00
_cell.angle_beta   90.00
_cell.angle_gamma   90.00
#
_symmetry.space_group_name_H-M   'P 1'
#
loop_
_entity.id
_entity.type
_entity.pdbx_description
1 polymer ?
#
loop_
_entity_poly.entity_id
_entity_poly.type
_entity_poly.pdbx_seq_one_letter_code
_entity_poly.pdbx_strand_id
1 'polypeptide(L)'
;MEIITLDATTSTNEYLLSQNTQDNLCVVTDYQSAGKGMGTNVWESERGKNLLFSLLVHPLWLGIQKQYLMSMVQAVSLWEALFDYLENPTLLTIKWPNDIYYKDCKLSGTRIDLNLQGMKIQDMVIGTGVNVNQLHFTGTAPNPVSLSQISGLTYSLSQILSSIIDAFERNYALLYAGEEQDIIKKYHDHLYRKTGMHRYRDKDGEFLAEIVNVASNGILTLKRAEGSFSQYEFKELSIVL
;
A
#
# COMPACT_ATOMS: atom_id res chain seq x y z
N MET A 1 -10.52 -16.23 -1.62
CA MET A 1 -9.05 -16.49 -1.66
C MET A 1 -8.67 -17.47 -0.56
N GLU A 2 -7.83 -18.49 -0.82
CA GLU A 2 -7.31 -19.41 0.21
C GLU A 2 -6.26 -18.68 1.08
N ILE A 3 -6.29 -18.96 2.41
CA ILE A 3 -5.38 -18.30 3.37
C ILE A 3 -4.47 -19.36 4.00
N ILE A 4 -3.16 -19.17 3.83
CA ILE A 4 -2.10 -19.97 4.45
C ILE A 4 -1.55 -19.19 5.65
N THR A 5 -1.60 -19.77 6.84
CA THR A 5 -1.06 -19.17 8.07
C THR A 5 0.26 -19.79 8.44
N LEU A 6 1.28 -18.97 8.66
CA LEU A 6 2.61 -19.37 9.09
C LEU A 6 2.94 -18.75 10.45
N ASP A 7 3.62 -19.48 11.33
CA ASP A 7 4.15 -18.94 12.58
C ASP A 7 5.28 -17.92 12.31
N ALA A 8 6.19 -18.25 11.39
CA ALA A 8 7.28 -17.37 10.96
C ALA A 8 7.75 -17.69 9.55
N THR A 9 8.29 -16.67 8.86
CA THR A 9 8.96 -16.84 7.57
C THR A 9 10.08 -15.79 7.41
N THR A 10 10.91 -15.91 6.39
CA THR A 10 11.83 -14.83 6.00
C THR A 10 11.07 -13.63 5.47
N SER A 11 10.16 -13.87 4.52
CA SER A 11 9.30 -12.87 3.89
C SER A 11 8.08 -13.57 3.28
N THR A 12 6.89 -13.04 3.51
CA THR A 12 5.65 -13.55 2.90
C THR A 12 5.65 -13.42 1.38
N ASN A 13 6.30 -12.37 0.82
CA ASN A 13 6.49 -12.24 -0.63
C ASN A 13 7.38 -13.36 -1.19
N GLU A 14 8.53 -13.63 -0.55
CA GLU A 14 9.44 -14.70 -0.99
C GLU A 14 8.78 -16.08 -0.89
N TYR A 15 7.98 -16.28 0.16
CA TYR A 15 7.20 -17.51 0.30
C TYR A 15 6.26 -17.71 -0.89
N LEU A 16 5.45 -16.71 -1.25
CA LEU A 16 4.52 -16.81 -2.37
C LEU A 16 5.21 -16.89 -3.73
N LEU A 17 6.32 -16.19 -3.93
CA LEU A 17 7.11 -16.29 -5.17
C LEU A 17 7.70 -17.69 -5.39
N SER A 18 7.86 -18.49 -4.32
CA SER A 18 8.31 -19.88 -4.42
C SER A 18 7.18 -20.87 -4.71
N GLN A 19 5.92 -20.46 -4.65
CA GLN A 19 4.77 -21.33 -4.92
C GLN A 19 4.58 -21.49 -6.43
N ASN A 20 4.40 -22.74 -6.86
CA ASN A 20 4.06 -23.06 -8.25
C ASN A 20 2.56 -23.40 -8.32
N THR A 21 1.72 -22.36 -8.34
CA THR A 21 0.26 -22.49 -8.38
C THR A 21 -0.34 -21.49 -9.36
N GLN A 22 -1.56 -21.79 -9.82
CA GLN A 22 -2.40 -20.87 -10.60
C GLN A 22 -3.55 -20.31 -9.77
N ASP A 23 -3.63 -20.69 -8.50
CA ASP A 23 -4.66 -20.21 -7.59
C ASP A 23 -4.24 -18.90 -6.91
N ASN A 24 -5.20 -18.00 -6.73
CA ASN A 24 -4.98 -16.81 -5.92
C ASN A 24 -4.86 -17.22 -4.45
N LEU A 25 -3.75 -16.82 -3.81
CA LEU A 25 -3.43 -17.18 -2.43
C LEU A 25 -3.19 -15.94 -1.56
N CYS A 26 -3.51 -16.06 -0.29
CA CYS A 26 -3.04 -15.18 0.77
C CYS A 26 -2.13 -15.95 1.71
N VAL A 27 -0.96 -15.43 2.01
CA VAL A 27 -0.14 -15.91 3.12
C VAL A 27 -0.06 -14.85 4.20
N VAL A 28 -0.25 -15.24 5.45
CA VAL A 28 -0.13 -14.39 6.63
C VAL A 28 0.83 -15.03 7.63
N THR A 29 1.60 -14.22 8.34
CA THR A 29 2.56 -14.71 9.35
C THR A 29 2.58 -13.83 10.59
N ASP A 30 2.90 -14.43 11.73
CA ASP A 30 3.11 -13.69 12.98
C ASP A 30 4.46 -12.95 12.99
N TYR A 31 5.44 -13.42 12.22
CA TYR A 31 6.79 -12.84 12.21
C TYR A 31 7.51 -13.02 10.89
N GLN A 32 8.20 -11.96 10.45
CA GLN A 32 9.16 -12.00 9.35
C GLN A 32 10.57 -11.71 9.85
N SER A 33 11.53 -12.62 9.60
CA SER A 33 12.93 -12.41 10.00
C SER A 33 13.69 -11.47 9.05
N ALA A 34 13.19 -11.27 7.82
CA ALA A 34 13.76 -10.40 6.80
C ALA A 34 12.66 -9.63 6.06
N GLY A 35 11.75 -8.97 6.83
CA GLY A 35 10.70 -8.15 6.26
C GLY A 35 11.25 -7.01 5.41
N LYS A 36 10.79 -6.89 4.17
CA LYS A 36 11.28 -5.91 3.19
C LYS A 36 10.24 -4.85 2.90
N GLY A 37 10.64 -3.59 2.98
CA GLY A 37 9.90 -2.46 2.42
C GLY A 37 10.30 -2.20 0.97
N MET A 38 10.02 -1.00 0.46
CA MET A 38 10.45 -0.57 -0.86
C MET A 38 11.95 -0.27 -0.90
N GLY A 39 12.65 -0.77 -1.93
CA GLY A 39 14.09 -0.60 -2.11
C GLY A 39 14.88 -1.36 -1.05
N THR A 40 15.71 -0.64 -0.29
CA THR A 40 16.55 -1.19 0.81
C THR A 40 15.92 -1.07 2.19
N ASN A 41 14.69 -0.54 2.28
CA ASN A 41 14.02 -0.36 3.56
C ASN A 41 13.61 -1.71 4.17
N VAL A 42 13.72 -1.79 5.49
CA VAL A 42 13.26 -2.94 6.28
C VAL A 42 11.89 -2.62 6.86
N TRP A 43 10.99 -3.61 6.87
CA TRP A 43 9.73 -3.53 7.59
C TRP A 43 9.91 -4.12 8.99
N GLU A 44 9.85 -3.24 10.01
CA GLU A 44 9.94 -3.64 11.42
C GLU A 44 8.59 -4.12 11.92
N SER A 45 8.59 -5.24 12.65
CA SER A 45 7.39 -5.74 13.30
C SER A 45 7.74 -6.61 14.51
N GLU A 46 7.10 -6.35 15.65
CA GLU A 46 7.08 -7.26 16.77
C GLU A 46 6.20 -8.49 16.46
N ARG A 47 6.64 -9.69 16.91
CA ARG A 47 5.92 -10.95 16.69
C ARG A 47 4.47 -10.86 17.19
N GLY A 48 3.52 -11.18 16.31
CA GLY A 48 2.08 -11.26 16.62
C GLY A 48 1.42 -9.91 16.95
N LYS A 49 2.10 -8.77 16.70
CA LYS A 49 1.54 -7.44 16.97
C LYS A 49 0.96 -6.77 15.73
N ASN A 50 1.49 -7.05 14.58
CA ASN A 50 1.11 -6.41 13.33
C ASN A 50 0.62 -7.44 12.32
N LEU A 51 -0.14 -6.98 11.34
CA LEU A 51 -0.58 -7.82 10.26
C LEU A 51 0.48 -7.81 9.14
N LEU A 52 1.07 -8.98 8.88
CA LEU A 52 2.10 -9.21 7.87
C LEU A 52 1.56 -10.25 6.89
N PHE A 53 1.20 -9.83 5.68
CA PHE A 53 0.63 -10.73 4.70
C PHE A 53 1.03 -10.38 3.27
N SER A 54 0.86 -11.34 2.38
CA SER A 54 1.01 -11.16 0.94
C SER A 54 -0.12 -11.84 0.20
N LEU A 55 -0.55 -11.23 -0.91
CA LEU A 55 -1.52 -11.78 -1.85
C LEU A 55 -0.79 -12.16 -3.12
N LEU A 56 -1.03 -13.37 -3.63
CA LEU A 56 -0.63 -13.82 -4.97
C LEU A 56 -1.86 -13.75 -5.87
N VAL A 57 -1.74 -13.06 -6.99
CA VAL A 57 -2.77 -12.98 -8.02
C VAL A 57 -2.16 -13.12 -9.42
N HIS A 58 -2.98 -13.58 -10.37
CA HIS A 58 -2.58 -13.84 -11.75
C HIS A 58 -3.35 -12.94 -12.74
N PRO A 59 -3.03 -11.63 -12.82
CA PRO A 59 -3.77 -10.68 -13.63
C PRO A 59 -3.33 -10.72 -15.11
N LEU A 60 -3.44 -11.89 -15.78
CA LEU A 60 -3.02 -12.11 -17.17
C LEU A 60 -3.70 -11.17 -18.18
N TRP A 61 -4.83 -10.60 -17.79
CA TRP A 61 -5.62 -9.63 -18.56
C TRP A 61 -5.10 -8.20 -18.44
N LEU A 62 -4.27 -7.91 -17.42
CA LEU A 62 -3.77 -6.56 -17.16
C LEU A 62 -2.49 -6.30 -17.96
N GLY A 63 -2.53 -5.28 -18.80
CA GLY A 63 -1.33 -4.84 -19.53
C GLY A 63 -0.28 -4.25 -18.57
N ILE A 64 1.01 -4.49 -18.86
CA ILE A 64 2.11 -4.04 -18.00
C ILE A 64 2.10 -2.51 -17.74
N GLN A 65 1.67 -1.71 -18.75
CA GLN A 65 1.56 -0.26 -18.59
C GLN A 65 0.52 0.17 -17.57
N LYS A 66 -0.43 -0.73 -17.21
CA LYS A 66 -1.48 -0.50 -16.22
C LYS A 66 -1.20 -1.21 -14.89
N GLN A 67 -0.02 -1.77 -14.70
CA GLN A 67 0.35 -2.51 -13.48
C GLN A 67 0.12 -1.71 -12.19
N TYR A 68 0.28 -0.39 -12.25
CA TYR A 68 0.08 0.47 -11.09
C TYR A 68 -1.37 0.53 -10.60
N LEU A 69 -2.34 0.18 -11.43
CA LEU A 69 -3.74 0.04 -10.99
C LEU A 69 -3.88 -0.99 -9.85
N MET A 70 -3.03 -2.02 -9.80
CA MET A 70 -3.02 -2.97 -8.67
C MET A 70 -2.52 -2.33 -7.37
N SER A 71 -1.58 -1.37 -7.44
CA SER A 71 -1.20 -0.56 -6.28
C SER A 71 -2.37 0.30 -5.79
N MET A 72 -3.14 0.87 -6.72
CA MET A 72 -4.35 1.64 -6.37
C MET A 72 -5.42 0.73 -5.76
N VAL A 73 -5.67 -0.47 -6.35
CA VAL A 73 -6.60 -1.48 -5.80
C VAL A 73 -6.23 -1.81 -4.35
N GLN A 74 -4.96 -2.15 -4.10
CA GLN A 74 -4.53 -2.50 -2.74
C GLN A 74 -4.65 -1.32 -1.77
N ALA A 75 -4.23 -0.11 -2.18
CA ALA A 75 -4.30 1.07 -1.32
C ALA A 75 -5.75 1.45 -0.98
N VAL A 76 -6.66 1.42 -1.96
CA VAL A 76 -8.10 1.66 -1.75
C VAL A 76 -8.69 0.59 -0.83
N SER A 77 -8.34 -0.68 -1.03
CA SER A 77 -8.83 -1.80 -0.21
C SER A 77 -8.37 -1.69 1.25
N LEU A 78 -7.11 -1.29 1.47
CA LEU A 78 -6.59 -1.00 2.81
C LEU A 78 -7.32 0.18 3.45
N TRP A 79 -7.54 1.25 2.70
CA TRP A 79 -8.26 2.43 3.17
C TRP A 79 -9.70 2.05 3.56
N GLU A 80 -10.45 1.37 2.69
CA GLU A 80 -11.82 0.91 2.97
C GLU A 80 -11.88 0.02 4.20
N ALA A 81 -10.98 -0.98 4.30
CA ALA A 81 -10.99 -1.94 5.39
C ALA A 81 -10.60 -1.33 6.74
N LEU A 82 -9.71 -0.33 6.76
CA LEU A 82 -9.24 0.29 8.00
C LEU A 82 -10.13 1.44 8.48
N PHE A 83 -11.02 1.93 7.63
CA PHE A 83 -11.93 3.05 7.92
C PHE A 83 -12.75 2.81 9.19
N ASP A 84 -13.34 1.63 9.33
CA ASP A 84 -14.25 1.29 10.43
C ASP A 84 -13.54 1.04 11.77
N TYR A 85 -12.20 0.97 11.78
CA TYR A 85 -11.41 0.79 13.00
C TYR A 85 -10.98 2.12 13.65
N LEU A 86 -11.39 3.25 13.08
CA LEU A 86 -10.93 4.58 13.50
C LEU A 86 -12.12 5.46 13.95
N GLU A 87 -11.97 6.15 15.07
CA GLU A 87 -12.97 7.12 15.54
C GLU A 87 -13.08 8.33 14.59
N ASN A 88 -11.96 8.75 14.00
CA ASN A 88 -11.93 9.84 13.03
C ASN A 88 -11.32 9.37 11.70
N PRO A 89 -12.09 8.63 10.90
CA PRO A 89 -11.58 8.06 9.65
C PRO A 89 -11.29 9.10 8.55
N THR A 90 -11.73 10.35 8.70
CA THR A 90 -11.40 11.43 7.75
C THR A 90 -9.91 11.79 7.74
N LEU A 91 -9.16 11.37 8.76
CA LEU A 91 -7.72 11.53 8.88
C LEU A 91 -6.92 10.39 8.25
N LEU A 92 -7.62 9.32 7.79
CA LEU A 92 -7.01 8.22 7.06
C LEU A 92 -6.87 8.60 5.60
N THR A 93 -5.67 8.48 5.06
CA THR A 93 -5.36 8.90 3.70
C THR A 93 -4.40 7.95 3.02
N ILE A 94 -4.38 7.97 1.68
CA ILE A 94 -3.46 7.22 0.85
C ILE A 94 -2.30 8.13 0.46
N LYS A 95 -1.11 7.86 0.98
CA LYS A 95 0.09 8.58 0.55
C LYS A 95 0.67 7.90 -0.69
N TRP A 96 0.75 8.63 -1.79
CA TRP A 96 1.40 8.16 -3.01
C TRP A 96 2.82 7.61 -2.73
N PRO A 97 3.17 6.42 -3.29
CA PRO A 97 2.38 5.65 -4.26
C PRO A 97 1.33 4.72 -3.62
N ASN A 98 1.52 4.17 -2.42
CA ASN A 98 0.69 3.06 -1.90
C ASN A 98 0.78 2.85 -0.37
N ASP A 99 1.19 3.85 0.36
CA ASP A 99 1.21 3.82 1.83
C ASP A 99 -0.12 4.32 2.39
N ILE A 100 -0.55 3.78 3.53
CA ILE A 100 -1.69 4.31 4.29
C ILE A 100 -1.16 5.15 5.45
N TYR A 101 -1.65 6.37 5.53
CA TYR A 101 -1.31 7.33 6.56
C TYR A 101 -2.52 7.67 7.41
N TYR A 102 -2.30 7.85 8.71
CA TYR A 102 -3.24 8.49 9.61
C TYR A 102 -2.60 9.80 10.09
N LYS A 103 -3.21 10.94 9.73
CA LYS A 103 -2.55 12.26 9.79
C LYS A 103 -1.23 12.21 9.00
N ASP A 104 -0.12 12.56 9.66
CA ASP A 104 1.21 12.56 9.07
C ASP A 104 2.02 11.28 9.41
N CYS A 105 1.37 10.24 9.95
CA CYS A 105 2.02 9.02 10.43
C CYS A 105 1.66 7.81 9.56
N LYS A 106 2.66 6.95 9.30
CA LYS A 106 2.53 5.76 8.46
C LYS A 106 1.88 4.62 9.25
N LEU A 107 0.68 4.20 8.81
CA LEU A 107 -0.07 3.08 9.37
C LEU A 107 0.20 1.78 8.61
N SER A 108 0.33 1.84 7.28
CA SER A 108 0.56 0.66 6.44
C SER A 108 1.48 0.98 5.27
N GLY A 109 2.16 -0.05 4.77
CA GLY A 109 2.96 0.02 3.55
C GLY A 109 2.79 -1.23 2.70
N THR A 110 2.86 -1.05 1.39
CA THR A 110 2.71 -2.13 0.40
C THR A 110 3.95 -2.20 -0.50
N ARG A 111 4.36 -3.42 -0.82
CA ARG A 111 5.37 -3.74 -1.82
C ARG A 111 4.82 -4.73 -2.82
N ILE A 112 4.94 -4.44 -4.11
CA ILE A 112 4.51 -5.34 -5.18
C ILE A 112 5.73 -5.86 -5.93
N ASP A 113 5.83 -7.19 -6.02
CA ASP A 113 6.81 -7.90 -6.83
C ASP A 113 6.08 -8.54 -8.03
N LEU A 114 6.65 -8.38 -9.23
CA LEU A 114 6.08 -8.85 -10.49
C LEU A 114 6.90 -9.98 -11.07
N ASN A 115 6.22 -11.01 -11.57
CA ASN A 115 6.79 -12.01 -12.47
C ASN A 115 6.22 -11.77 -13.88
N LEU A 116 7.12 -11.61 -14.85
CA LEU A 116 6.74 -11.29 -16.22
C LEU A 116 7.10 -12.45 -17.15
N GLN A 117 6.18 -12.76 -18.07
CA GLN A 117 6.44 -13.64 -19.20
C GLN A 117 6.36 -12.83 -20.50
N GLY A 118 7.51 -12.41 -21.01
CA GLY A 118 7.58 -11.44 -22.09
C GLY A 118 7.01 -10.09 -21.67
N MET A 119 5.99 -9.60 -22.36
CA MET A 119 5.30 -8.33 -22.05
C MET A 119 4.02 -8.52 -21.21
N LYS A 120 3.78 -9.72 -20.71
CA LYS A 120 2.58 -10.02 -19.90
C LYS A 120 2.96 -10.19 -18.46
N ILE A 121 2.08 -9.72 -17.58
CA ILE A 121 2.15 -10.00 -16.14
C ILE A 121 1.65 -11.43 -15.95
N GLN A 122 2.54 -12.32 -15.48
CA GLN A 122 2.17 -13.68 -15.12
C GLN A 122 1.62 -13.71 -13.70
N ASP A 123 2.41 -13.20 -12.76
CA ASP A 123 2.09 -13.22 -11.35
C ASP A 123 2.35 -11.84 -10.73
N MET A 124 1.55 -11.47 -9.74
CA MET A 124 1.78 -10.35 -8.84
C MET A 124 1.75 -10.83 -7.41
N VAL A 125 2.79 -10.54 -6.66
CA VAL A 125 2.82 -10.72 -5.21
C VAL A 125 2.75 -9.36 -4.52
N ILE A 126 1.66 -9.13 -3.79
CA ILE A 126 1.33 -7.87 -3.14
C ILE A 126 1.57 -8.04 -1.63
N GLY A 127 2.77 -7.71 -1.16
CA GLY A 127 3.13 -7.77 0.25
C GLY A 127 2.71 -6.51 0.99
N THR A 128 2.04 -6.69 2.12
CA THR A 128 1.51 -5.60 2.92
C THR A 128 1.81 -5.80 4.39
N GLY A 129 2.30 -4.73 5.03
CA GLY A 129 2.41 -4.61 6.47
C GLY A 129 1.42 -3.58 6.99
N VAL A 130 0.64 -3.93 8.02
CA VAL A 130 -0.24 -3.00 8.73
C VAL A 130 0.15 -2.97 10.21
N ASN A 131 0.47 -1.79 10.72
CA ASN A 131 0.75 -1.60 12.14
C ASN A 131 -0.55 -1.66 12.92
N VAL A 132 -0.76 -2.70 13.72
CA VAL A 132 -2.03 -2.93 14.42
C VAL A 132 -1.90 -2.73 15.91
N ASN A 133 -1.19 -3.62 16.60
CA ASN A 133 -1.12 -3.66 18.07
C ASN A 133 0.27 -3.29 18.62
N GLN A 134 1.23 -2.98 17.80
CA GLN A 134 2.57 -2.57 18.24
C GLN A 134 2.53 -1.16 18.84
N LEU A 135 3.08 -0.98 20.03
CA LEU A 135 3.08 0.30 20.74
C LEU A 135 4.42 1.05 20.63
N HIS A 136 5.52 0.33 20.39
CA HIS A 136 6.85 0.91 20.35
C HIS A 136 7.54 0.55 19.03
N PHE A 137 8.04 1.56 18.32
CA PHE A 137 8.81 1.42 17.09
C PHE A 137 10.22 1.91 17.34
N THR A 138 11.22 1.07 17.04
CA THR A 138 12.65 1.36 17.31
C THR A 138 13.46 1.49 16.03
N GLY A 139 12.86 1.18 14.88
CA GLY A 139 13.50 1.18 13.58
C GLY A 139 13.66 2.57 12.96
N THR A 140 14.12 2.58 11.72
CA THR A 140 14.43 3.81 10.96
C THR A 140 13.22 4.33 10.15
N ALA A 141 12.07 3.67 10.23
CA ALA A 141 10.88 4.13 9.52
C ALA A 141 10.45 5.50 10.07
N PRO A 142 10.27 6.52 9.22
CA PRO A 142 9.83 7.81 9.71
C PRO A 142 8.37 7.71 10.16
N ASN A 143 8.09 8.26 11.35
CA ASN A 143 6.74 8.47 11.90
C ASN A 143 5.76 7.27 11.76
N PRO A 144 6.12 6.05 12.18
CA PRO A 144 5.16 4.94 12.19
C PRO A 144 4.08 5.18 13.26
N VAL A 145 2.89 4.65 13.00
CA VAL A 145 1.79 4.62 13.97
C VAL A 145 1.01 3.32 13.83
N SER A 146 0.46 2.81 14.92
CA SER A 146 -0.44 1.64 14.90
C SER A 146 -1.88 2.01 15.24
N LEU A 147 -2.82 1.13 14.91
CA LEU A 147 -4.22 1.29 15.29
C LEU A 147 -4.37 1.41 16.82
N SER A 148 -3.63 0.58 17.57
CA SER A 148 -3.66 0.63 19.05
C SER A 148 -3.12 1.94 19.63
N GLN A 149 -2.12 2.56 19.00
CA GLN A 149 -1.66 3.89 19.43
C GLN A 149 -2.68 4.99 19.15
N ILE A 150 -3.47 4.84 18.07
CA ILE A 150 -4.51 5.82 17.70
C ILE A 150 -5.71 5.73 18.64
N SER A 151 -6.18 4.52 18.95
CA SER A 151 -7.46 4.27 19.62
C SER A 151 -7.34 3.88 21.11
N GLY A 152 -6.16 3.39 21.53
CA GLY A 152 -5.98 2.76 22.84
C GLY A 152 -6.54 1.33 22.95
N LEU A 153 -7.09 0.77 21.85
CA LEU A 153 -7.71 -0.57 21.84
C LEU A 153 -6.75 -1.61 21.26
N THR A 154 -7.03 -2.88 21.55
CA THR A 154 -6.35 -4.03 20.93
C THR A 154 -7.29 -4.67 19.92
N TYR A 155 -6.77 -5.03 18.74
CA TYR A 155 -7.55 -5.54 17.62
C TYR A 155 -7.19 -6.97 17.27
N SER A 156 -8.18 -7.72 16.76
CA SER A 156 -7.98 -9.04 16.16
C SER A 156 -7.34 -8.90 14.77
N LEU A 157 -6.14 -9.44 14.60
CA LEU A 157 -5.44 -9.42 13.31
C LEU A 157 -6.23 -10.17 12.22
N SER A 158 -6.87 -11.29 12.59
CA SER A 158 -7.65 -12.09 11.64
C SER A 158 -8.90 -11.36 11.14
N GLN A 159 -9.58 -10.58 11.99
CA GLN A 159 -10.73 -9.79 11.57
C GLN A 159 -10.31 -8.67 10.60
N ILE A 160 -9.21 -7.98 10.89
CA ILE A 160 -8.67 -6.95 9.98
C ILE A 160 -8.27 -7.58 8.64
N LEU A 161 -7.58 -8.75 8.67
CA LEU A 161 -7.20 -9.45 7.45
C LEU A 161 -8.43 -9.81 6.60
N SER A 162 -9.49 -10.35 7.22
CA SER A 162 -10.73 -10.67 6.51
C SER A 162 -11.33 -9.43 5.84
N SER A 163 -11.45 -8.31 6.56
CA SER A 163 -11.95 -7.04 6.01
C SER A 163 -11.11 -6.55 4.82
N ILE A 164 -9.78 -6.70 4.89
CA ILE A 164 -8.86 -6.30 3.80
C ILE A 164 -9.04 -7.22 2.57
N ILE A 165 -9.13 -8.54 2.78
CA ILE A 165 -9.33 -9.50 1.68
C ILE A 165 -10.67 -9.24 0.99
N ASP A 166 -11.75 -9.05 1.75
CA ASP A 166 -13.07 -8.76 1.19
C ASP A 166 -13.07 -7.46 0.37
N ALA A 167 -12.41 -6.41 0.87
CA ALA A 167 -12.26 -5.16 0.14
C ALA A 167 -11.39 -5.32 -1.12
N PHE A 168 -10.30 -6.08 -1.01
CA PHE A 168 -9.43 -6.38 -2.15
C PHE A 168 -10.16 -7.14 -3.24
N GLU A 169 -10.88 -8.20 -2.91
CA GLU A 169 -11.63 -9.00 -3.88
C GLU A 169 -12.70 -8.17 -4.60
N ARG A 170 -13.42 -7.28 -3.88
CA ARG A 170 -14.36 -6.34 -4.50
C ARG A 170 -13.69 -5.38 -5.48
N ASN A 171 -12.61 -4.73 -5.07
CA ASN A 171 -11.92 -3.74 -5.90
C ASN A 171 -11.16 -4.40 -7.07
N TYR A 172 -10.61 -5.60 -6.86
CA TYR A 172 -10.01 -6.41 -7.92
C TYR A 172 -11.04 -6.82 -8.98
N ALA A 173 -12.25 -7.23 -8.56
CA ALA A 173 -13.34 -7.56 -9.45
C ALA A 173 -13.83 -6.34 -10.27
N LEU A 174 -13.88 -5.14 -9.67
CA LEU A 174 -14.18 -3.90 -10.40
C LEU A 174 -13.13 -3.63 -11.49
N LEU A 175 -11.84 -3.76 -11.14
CA LEU A 175 -10.77 -3.57 -12.11
C LEU A 175 -10.83 -4.62 -13.23
N TYR A 176 -11.13 -5.89 -12.90
CA TYR A 176 -11.32 -6.97 -13.89
C TYR A 176 -12.49 -6.69 -14.83
N ALA A 177 -13.57 -6.11 -14.32
CA ALA A 177 -14.75 -5.71 -15.11
C ALA A 177 -14.50 -4.48 -16.02
N GLY A 178 -13.34 -3.85 -15.94
CA GLY A 178 -12.99 -2.66 -16.72
C GLY A 178 -13.36 -1.32 -16.05
N GLU A 179 -13.85 -1.35 -14.81
CA GLU A 179 -14.25 -0.17 -14.03
C GLU A 179 -13.03 0.54 -13.40
N GLU A 180 -11.95 0.72 -14.19
CA GLU A 180 -10.71 1.31 -13.70
C GLU A 180 -10.87 2.75 -13.21
N GLN A 181 -11.82 3.51 -13.78
CA GLN A 181 -12.08 4.88 -13.40
C GLN A 181 -12.62 5.01 -11.96
N ASP A 182 -13.38 4.02 -11.50
CA ASP A 182 -13.90 3.99 -10.13
C ASP A 182 -12.76 3.79 -9.13
N ILE A 183 -11.80 2.92 -9.44
CA ILE A 183 -10.61 2.70 -8.61
C ILE A 183 -9.74 3.97 -8.58
N ILE A 184 -9.48 4.56 -9.75
CA ILE A 184 -8.70 5.80 -9.85
C ILE A 184 -9.38 6.92 -9.06
N LYS A 185 -10.70 7.08 -9.19
CA LYS A 185 -11.46 8.09 -8.47
C LYS A 185 -11.37 7.89 -6.96
N LYS A 186 -11.63 6.66 -6.46
CA LYS A 186 -11.50 6.34 -5.03
C LYS A 186 -10.10 6.64 -4.51
N TYR A 187 -9.06 6.25 -5.24
CA TYR A 187 -7.67 6.52 -4.88
C TYR A 187 -7.41 8.02 -4.76
N HIS A 188 -7.84 8.81 -5.74
CA HIS A 188 -7.67 10.28 -5.75
C HIS A 188 -8.47 10.94 -4.63
N ASP A 189 -9.67 10.45 -4.33
CA ASP A 189 -10.53 11.05 -3.30
C ASP A 189 -9.90 10.98 -1.91
N HIS A 190 -9.03 10.01 -1.69
CA HIS A 190 -8.39 9.77 -0.39
C HIS A 190 -6.89 10.06 -0.35
N LEU A 191 -6.35 10.79 -1.37
CA LEU A 191 -4.92 11.12 -1.39
C LEU A 191 -4.52 12.01 -0.21
N TYR A 192 -3.43 11.63 0.44
CA TYR A 192 -2.73 12.46 1.41
C TYR A 192 -2.26 13.77 0.75
N ARG A 193 -2.54 14.90 1.39
CA ARG A 193 -2.25 16.24 0.85
C ARG A 193 -2.88 16.50 -0.52
N LYS A 194 -4.08 15.95 -0.75
CA LYS A 194 -4.83 16.09 -1.99
C LYS A 194 -5.06 17.57 -2.39
N THR A 195 -5.27 18.43 -1.41
CA THR A 195 -5.63 19.83 -1.64
C THR A 195 -4.62 20.79 -1.00
N GLY A 196 -4.40 21.92 -1.66
CA GLY A 196 -3.53 22.99 -1.18
C GLY A 196 -2.06 22.77 -1.53
N MET A 197 -1.26 23.81 -1.24
CA MET A 197 0.17 23.83 -1.48
C MET A 197 0.91 23.15 -0.33
N HIS A 198 1.72 22.16 -0.64
CA HIS A 198 2.54 21.43 0.31
C HIS A 198 3.99 21.42 -0.13
N ARG A 199 4.87 21.15 0.82
CA ARG A 199 6.32 21.12 0.60
C ARG A 199 6.76 19.75 0.12
N TYR A 200 7.48 19.73 -1.00
CA TYR A 200 8.07 18.56 -1.63
C TYR A 200 9.56 18.80 -1.83
N ARG A 201 10.32 17.72 -2.02
CA ARG A 201 11.75 17.76 -2.35
C ARG A 201 12.02 16.79 -3.50
N ASP A 202 12.68 17.29 -4.54
CA ASP A 202 13.24 16.50 -5.63
C ASP A 202 14.78 16.65 -5.68
N LYS A 203 15.41 16.23 -6.78
CA LYS A 203 16.87 16.34 -7.00
C LYS A 203 17.37 17.79 -7.01
N ASP A 204 16.52 18.76 -7.33
CA ASP A 204 16.86 20.18 -7.46
C ASP A 204 16.61 20.97 -6.17
N GLY A 205 15.97 20.36 -5.17
CA GLY A 205 15.72 20.95 -3.85
C GLY A 205 14.27 20.93 -3.40
N GLU A 206 13.95 21.77 -2.41
CA GLU A 206 12.59 21.89 -1.87
C GLU A 206 11.77 22.93 -2.65
N PHE A 207 10.48 22.62 -2.84
CA PHE A 207 9.54 23.50 -3.50
C PHE A 207 8.12 23.30 -2.95
N LEU A 208 7.25 24.27 -3.23
CA LEU A 208 5.81 24.20 -2.93
C LEU A 208 5.04 23.79 -4.17
N ALA A 209 4.13 22.83 -4.01
CA ALA A 209 3.25 22.37 -5.09
C ALA A 209 1.95 21.77 -4.55
N GLU A 210 0.98 21.64 -5.44
CA GLU A 210 -0.27 20.91 -5.22
C GLU A 210 -0.33 19.67 -6.11
N ILE A 211 -0.99 18.61 -5.62
CA ILE A 211 -1.23 17.40 -6.41
C ILE A 211 -2.32 17.71 -7.45
N VAL A 212 -2.00 17.44 -8.73
CA VAL A 212 -2.96 17.57 -9.83
C VAL A 212 -3.57 16.21 -10.15
N ASN A 213 -2.73 15.20 -10.32
CA ASN A 213 -3.17 13.87 -10.76
C ASN A 213 -2.12 12.80 -10.43
N VAL A 214 -2.59 11.56 -10.26
CA VAL A 214 -1.79 10.33 -10.33
C VAL A 214 -2.33 9.50 -11.49
N ALA A 215 -1.54 9.30 -12.52
CA ALA A 215 -1.96 8.56 -13.71
C ALA A 215 -2.05 7.05 -13.44
N SER A 216 -2.75 6.29 -14.31
CA SER A 216 -2.89 4.84 -14.21
C SER A 216 -1.57 4.05 -14.30
N ASN A 217 -0.50 4.69 -14.76
CA ASN A 217 0.87 4.15 -14.75
C ASN A 217 1.68 4.56 -13.50
N GLY A 218 1.07 5.30 -12.55
CA GLY A 218 1.70 5.71 -11.30
C GLY A 218 2.42 7.05 -11.31
N ILE A 219 2.51 7.73 -12.45
CA ILE A 219 3.14 9.05 -12.54
C ILE A 219 2.31 10.07 -11.76
N LEU A 220 2.97 10.73 -10.79
CA LEU A 220 2.42 11.84 -10.03
C LEU A 220 2.68 13.15 -10.77
N THR A 221 1.64 13.92 -11.05
CA THR A 221 1.73 15.27 -11.60
C THR A 221 1.48 16.30 -10.50
N LEU A 222 2.43 17.21 -10.32
CA LEU A 222 2.37 18.33 -9.41
C LEU A 222 2.31 19.65 -10.20
N LYS A 223 1.55 20.64 -9.67
CA LYS A 223 1.59 22.02 -10.11
C LYS A 223 2.34 22.83 -9.06
N ARG A 224 3.46 23.40 -9.45
CA ARG A 224 4.31 24.23 -8.59
C ARG A 224 3.68 25.59 -8.33
N ALA A 225 4.10 26.26 -7.26
CA ALA A 225 3.57 27.56 -6.85
C ALA A 225 3.69 28.65 -7.94
N GLU A 226 4.73 28.58 -8.77
CA GLU A 226 4.92 29.46 -9.92
C GLU A 226 4.07 29.11 -11.15
N GLY A 227 3.23 28.04 -11.06
CA GLY A 227 2.30 27.62 -12.08
C GLY A 227 2.82 26.57 -13.07
N SER A 228 4.09 26.18 -13.00
CA SER A 228 4.65 25.11 -13.83
C SER A 228 4.18 23.73 -13.38
N PHE A 229 4.17 22.77 -14.33
CA PHE A 229 3.82 21.38 -14.03
C PHE A 229 5.08 20.50 -14.07
N SER A 230 5.18 19.59 -13.11
CA SER A 230 6.25 18.59 -13.03
C SER A 230 5.67 17.21 -12.82
N GLN A 231 6.29 16.20 -13.43
CA GLN A 231 5.90 14.80 -13.32
C GLN A 231 7.01 14.01 -12.63
N TYR A 232 6.61 13.06 -11.79
CA TYR A 232 7.52 12.29 -10.97
C TYR A 232 7.16 10.81 -11.00
N GLU A 233 8.18 9.98 -11.18
CA GLU A 233 8.13 8.57 -10.88
C GLU A 233 8.41 8.33 -9.39
N PHE A 234 8.09 7.12 -8.93
CA PHE A 234 8.39 6.72 -7.56
C PHE A 234 9.91 6.86 -7.27
N LYS A 235 10.27 7.41 -6.10
CA LYS A 235 11.61 7.76 -5.60
C LYS A 235 12.22 9.05 -6.14
N GLU A 236 11.67 9.69 -7.14
CA GLU A 236 12.17 10.98 -7.61
C GLU A 236 11.71 12.14 -6.72
N LEU A 237 10.71 11.89 -5.88
CA LEU A 237 10.07 12.89 -5.03
C LEU A 237 9.98 12.43 -3.58
N SER A 238 10.24 13.33 -2.65
CA SER A 238 9.97 13.17 -1.22
C SER A 238 8.97 14.21 -0.75
N ILE A 239 8.05 13.79 0.12
CA ILE A 239 7.16 14.70 0.82
C ILE A 239 7.90 15.19 2.07
N VAL A 240 8.03 16.50 2.23
CA VAL A 240 8.64 17.13 3.43
C VAL A 240 7.54 17.32 4.47
N LEU A 241 7.67 16.63 5.63
CA LEU A 241 6.72 16.68 6.75
C LEU A 241 6.91 17.95 7.59
#